data_0192c2ba572c384936e2792711bc0f82
#
_entry.id   0192c2ba572c384936e2792711bc0f82
#
_cell.length_a   1.000
_cell.length_b   1.000
_cell.length_c   1.000
_cell.angle_alpha   90.00
_cell.angle_beta   90.00
_cell.angle_gamma   90.00
#
_symmetry.space_group_name_H-M   'P 1'
#
loop_
_entity.id
_entity.type
_entity.pdbx_description
1 polymer ?
#
loop_
_entity_poly.entity_id
_entity_poly.type
_entity_poly.pdbx_seq_one_letter_code
_entity_poly.pdbx_strand_id
1 'polypeptide(L)'
;MWVLFALGAAALTPFNPILYKRILRDAEPLVVVWGVTLLALPLLALFSLALTSQFPQVDGLFIVSVVSAGGLNVVAHFASAKALKLEEASLVTPLLIFSPVFTLIIAALFLGEMPSARGVLGVGLVVLGAYWLNRSGVGWLTPFKSLSLKPGVALALLAGLLWAITPLFEKTAIRHTAPESPRFVALAVTMFLGLVLTPIAVSRGRQAIGILSLHRRDWFLAACIAGSAPVFGYTAFSLGLVGYVTALFRLSAVMTVLWASLFLKEGNLTNRLPGSLIMTAGAILIVI
;
A
#
# COMPACT_ATOMS: atom_id res chain seq x y z
N MET A 1 -2.03 -18.05 10.20
CA MET A 1 -2.71 -17.87 8.90
C MET A 1 -2.56 -16.44 8.36
N TRP A 2 -2.99 -15.39 9.09
CA TRP A 2 -2.91 -13.99 8.61
C TRP A 2 -1.50 -13.56 8.16
N VAL A 3 -0.43 -14.04 8.82
CA VAL A 3 0.97 -13.76 8.48
C VAL A 3 1.31 -14.19 7.06
N LEU A 4 0.86 -15.40 6.65
CA LEU A 4 1.11 -15.91 5.30
C LEU A 4 0.45 -15.02 4.24
N PHE A 5 -0.77 -14.54 4.50
CA PHE A 5 -1.44 -13.60 3.62
C PHE A 5 -0.74 -12.25 3.59
N ALA A 6 -0.31 -11.72 4.74
CA ALA A 6 0.45 -10.46 4.80
C ALA A 6 1.78 -10.56 4.04
N LEU A 7 2.52 -11.65 4.20
CA LEU A 7 3.76 -11.92 3.46
C LEU A 7 3.52 -12.13 1.96
N GLY A 8 2.41 -12.79 1.59
CA GLY A 8 1.99 -12.94 0.19
C GLY A 8 1.77 -11.58 -0.49
N ALA A 9 1.04 -10.67 0.17
CA ALA A 9 0.87 -9.31 -0.31
C ALA A 9 2.23 -8.56 -0.39
N ALA A 10 3.08 -8.70 0.64
CA ALA A 10 4.41 -8.09 0.67
C ALA A 10 5.33 -8.63 -0.43
N ALA A 11 5.20 -9.89 -0.86
CA ALA A 11 6.02 -10.50 -1.90
C ALA A 11 5.63 -10.05 -3.32
N LEU A 12 4.38 -9.70 -3.55
CA LEU A 12 3.89 -9.24 -4.84
C LEU A 12 4.25 -7.78 -5.12
N THR A 13 4.22 -6.93 -4.11
CA THR A 13 4.37 -5.48 -4.25
C THR A 13 5.77 -4.97 -4.65
N PRO A 14 6.90 -5.67 -4.44
CA PRO A 14 8.24 -5.19 -4.82
C PRO A 14 8.43 -4.89 -6.31
N PHE A 15 7.64 -5.51 -7.16
CA PHE A 15 7.73 -5.32 -8.62
C PHE A 15 7.05 -4.03 -9.09
N ASN A 16 6.06 -3.52 -8.33
CA ASN A 16 5.31 -2.33 -8.70
C ASN A 16 6.15 -1.09 -8.97
N PRO A 17 7.15 -0.71 -8.13
CA PRO A 17 7.96 0.48 -8.38
C PRO A 17 8.73 0.41 -9.71
N ILE A 18 9.18 -0.80 -10.09
CA ILE A 18 9.93 -1.02 -11.34
C ILE A 18 9.00 -0.83 -12.55
N LEU A 19 7.82 -1.47 -12.50
CA LEU A 19 6.82 -1.39 -13.57
C LEU A 19 6.28 0.04 -13.71
N TYR A 20 5.92 0.66 -12.59
CA TYR A 20 5.43 2.04 -12.57
C TYR A 20 6.48 3.03 -13.10
N LYS A 21 7.75 2.88 -12.73
CA LYS A 21 8.82 3.74 -13.22
C LYS A 21 8.98 3.70 -14.74
N ARG A 22 8.73 2.54 -15.37
CA ARG A 22 8.75 2.41 -16.83
C ARG A 22 7.56 3.12 -17.46
N ILE A 23 6.35 2.91 -16.94
CA ILE A 23 5.13 3.51 -17.45
C ILE A 23 5.12 5.04 -17.22
N LEU A 24 5.62 5.49 -16.07
CA LEU A 24 5.70 6.91 -15.70
C LEU A 24 6.67 7.75 -16.55
N ARG A 25 7.50 7.11 -17.39
CA ARG A 25 8.31 7.85 -18.39
C ARG A 25 7.43 8.59 -19.40
N ASP A 26 6.30 7.98 -19.76
CA ASP A 26 5.41 8.44 -20.83
C ASP A 26 4.02 8.81 -20.31
N ALA A 27 3.72 8.56 -19.02
CA ALA A 27 2.41 8.75 -18.42
C ALA A 27 2.44 9.65 -17.18
N GLU A 28 1.35 10.39 -16.97
CA GLU A 28 1.13 11.10 -15.70
C GLU A 28 0.80 10.11 -14.56
N PRO A 29 1.22 10.40 -13.31
CA PRO A 29 0.99 9.54 -12.16
C PRO A 29 -0.49 9.13 -11.95
N LEU A 30 -1.42 10.06 -12.11
CA LEU A 30 -2.85 9.78 -11.98
C LEU A 30 -3.37 8.83 -13.06
N VAL A 31 -2.86 8.93 -14.29
CA VAL A 31 -3.20 8.04 -15.40
C VAL A 31 -2.68 6.62 -15.11
N VAL A 32 -1.48 6.51 -14.52
CA VAL A 32 -0.93 5.21 -14.12
C VAL A 32 -1.79 4.57 -13.03
N VAL A 33 -2.14 5.29 -11.97
CA VAL A 33 -3.01 4.78 -10.90
C VAL A 33 -4.36 4.35 -11.47
N TRP A 34 -4.99 5.18 -12.29
CA TRP A 34 -6.27 4.86 -12.95
C TRP A 34 -6.19 3.62 -13.83
N GLY A 35 -5.21 3.58 -14.74
CA GLY A 35 -5.07 2.47 -15.69
C GLY A 35 -4.79 1.14 -15.01
N VAL A 36 -3.89 1.11 -14.02
CA VAL A 36 -3.61 -0.09 -13.23
C VAL A 36 -4.85 -0.52 -12.45
N THR A 37 -5.57 0.43 -11.84
CA THR A 37 -6.82 0.16 -11.10
C THR A 37 -7.87 -0.48 -12.02
N LEU A 38 -8.13 0.10 -13.19
CA LEU A 38 -9.12 -0.45 -14.13
C LEU A 38 -8.73 -1.83 -14.67
N LEU A 39 -7.46 -2.01 -15.04
CA LEU A 39 -6.96 -3.28 -15.55
C LEU A 39 -6.89 -4.38 -14.48
N ALA A 40 -6.79 -4.01 -13.20
CA ALA A 40 -6.85 -4.95 -12.08
C ALA A 40 -8.26 -5.47 -11.79
N LEU A 41 -9.32 -4.70 -12.11
CA LEU A 41 -10.70 -5.05 -11.78
C LEU A 41 -11.15 -6.41 -12.33
N PRO A 42 -10.88 -6.80 -13.59
CA PRO A 42 -11.30 -8.10 -14.09
C PRO A 42 -10.72 -9.27 -13.29
N LEU A 43 -9.44 -9.18 -12.93
CA LEU A 43 -8.78 -10.22 -12.14
C LEU A 43 -9.32 -10.26 -10.70
N LEU A 44 -9.51 -9.10 -10.10
CA LEU A 44 -10.06 -8.97 -8.75
C LEU A 44 -11.52 -9.46 -8.70
N ALA A 45 -12.32 -9.16 -9.74
CA ALA A 45 -13.68 -9.67 -9.89
C ALA A 45 -13.67 -11.20 -10.03
N LEU A 46 -12.77 -11.76 -10.83
CA LEU A 46 -12.61 -13.20 -10.97
C LEU A 46 -12.31 -13.86 -9.61
N PHE A 47 -11.35 -13.34 -8.85
CA PHE A 47 -11.06 -13.88 -7.51
C PHE A 47 -12.21 -13.68 -6.54
N SER A 48 -12.92 -12.56 -6.60
CA SER A 48 -14.07 -12.31 -5.74
C SER A 48 -15.23 -13.28 -6.05
N LEU A 49 -15.54 -13.47 -7.33
CA LEU A 49 -16.65 -14.32 -7.77
C LEU A 49 -16.33 -15.81 -7.67
N ALA A 50 -15.13 -16.24 -8.10
CA ALA A 50 -14.76 -17.66 -8.13
C ALA A 50 -14.53 -18.25 -6.74
N LEU A 51 -14.11 -17.45 -5.78
CA LEU A 51 -13.78 -17.90 -4.42
C LEU A 51 -14.85 -17.52 -3.38
N THR A 52 -15.96 -16.93 -3.81
CA THR A 52 -17.09 -16.56 -2.93
C THR A 52 -18.24 -17.48 -3.23
N SER A 53 -18.62 -18.31 -2.26
CA SER A 53 -19.72 -19.29 -2.40
C SER A 53 -21.10 -18.63 -2.41
N GLN A 54 -21.23 -17.46 -1.78
CA GLN A 54 -22.47 -16.68 -1.69
C GLN A 54 -22.15 -15.19 -1.75
N PHE A 55 -22.98 -14.41 -2.44
CA PHE A 55 -22.87 -12.95 -2.40
C PHE A 55 -23.12 -12.45 -0.97
N PRO A 56 -22.18 -11.68 -0.38
CA PRO A 56 -22.35 -11.20 0.97
C PRO A 56 -23.48 -10.16 1.03
N GLN A 57 -24.28 -10.24 2.07
CA GLN A 57 -25.18 -9.15 2.45
C GLN A 57 -24.34 -8.01 3.01
N VAL A 58 -24.72 -6.78 2.70
CA VAL A 58 -24.03 -5.56 3.11
C VAL A 58 -25.03 -4.60 3.77
N ASP A 59 -24.54 -3.79 4.69
CA ASP A 59 -25.32 -2.79 5.38
C ASP A 59 -24.82 -1.34 5.07
N GLY A 60 -25.43 -0.36 5.70
CA GLY A 60 -25.06 1.05 5.52
C GLY A 60 -23.62 1.38 5.93
N LEU A 61 -23.09 0.70 6.96
CA LEU A 61 -21.72 0.91 7.42
C LEU A 61 -20.70 0.35 6.43
N PHE A 62 -21.02 -0.74 5.72
CA PHE A 62 -20.21 -1.21 4.59
C PHE A 62 -20.06 -0.11 3.54
N ILE A 63 -21.17 0.50 3.10
CA ILE A 63 -21.16 1.54 2.07
C ILE A 63 -20.32 2.73 2.51
N VAL A 64 -20.56 3.24 3.72
CA VAL A 64 -19.79 4.35 4.29
C VAL A 64 -18.30 4.02 4.37
N SER A 65 -17.97 2.80 4.79
CA SER A 65 -16.59 2.36 4.92
C SER A 65 -15.88 2.22 3.57
N VAL A 66 -16.53 1.67 2.56
CA VAL A 66 -15.99 1.55 1.19
C VAL A 66 -15.76 2.92 0.58
N VAL A 67 -16.73 3.83 0.69
CA VAL A 67 -16.62 5.21 0.17
C VAL A 67 -15.51 5.96 0.89
N SER A 68 -15.42 5.82 2.22
CA SER A 68 -14.36 6.45 3.02
C SER A 68 -12.98 5.89 2.65
N ALA A 69 -12.80 4.57 2.60
CA ALA A 69 -11.54 3.94 2.23
C ALA A 69 -11.10 4.34 0.82
N GLY A 70 -12.00 4.27 -0.16
CA GLY A 70 -11.72 4.65 -1.54
C GLY A 70 -11.42 6.13 -1.68
N GLY A 71 -12.19 7.01 -1.03
CA GLY A 71 -11.98 8.46 -1.03
C GLY A 71 -10.64 8.85 -0.39
N LEU A 72 -10.30 8.28 0.76
CA LEU A 72 -9.00 8.47 1.41
C LEU A 72 -7.85 8.02 0.51
N ASN A 73 -8.00 6.87 -0.17
CA ASN A 73 -7.01 6.38 -1.12
C ASN A 73 -6.80 7.34 -2.31
N VAL A 74 -7.87 7.90 -2.89
CA VAL A 74 -7.75 8.91 -3.96
C VAL A 74 -6.91 10.10 -3.50
N VAL A 75 -7.25 10.67 -2.33
CA VAL A 75 -6.55 11.83 -1.78
C VAL A 75 -5.11 11.49 -1.42
N ALA A 76 -4.86 10.32 -0.83
CA ALA A 76 -3.52 9.87 -0.45
C ALA A 76 -2.62 9.67 -1.69
N HIS A 77 -3.13 9.03 -2.73
CA HIS A 77 -2.39 8.86 -3.99
C HIS A 77 -2.06 10.21 -4.65
N PHE A 78 -3.02 11.13 -4.67
CA PHE A 78 -2.79 12.48 -5.20
C PHE A 78 -1.74 13.24 -4.37
N ALA A 79 -1.86 13.23 -3.04
CA ALA A 79 -0.93 13.90 -2.13
C ALA A 79 0.49 13.30 -2.26
N SER A 80 0.62 11.96 -2.29
CA SER A 80 1.89 11.27 -2.46
C SER A 80 2.54 11.58 -3.82
N ALA A 81 1.77 11.52 -4.91
CA ALA A 81 2.27 11.84 -6.25
C ALA A 81 2.73 13.30 -6.35
N LYS A 82 1.97 14.23 -5.76
CA LYS A 82 2.34 15.64 -5.73
C LYS A 82 3.56 15.91 -4.83
N ALA A 83 3.68 15.21 -3.70
CA ALA A 83 4.85 15.27 -2.83
C ALA A 83 6.12 14.87 -3.58
N LEU A 84 6.09 13.73 -4.31
CA LEU A 84 7.21 13.24 -5.11
C LEU A 84 7.54 14.13 -6.31
N LYS A 85 6.59 14.95 -6.78
CA LYS A 85 6.83 15.93 -7.83
C LYS A 85 7.50 17.21 -7.28
N LEU A 86 7.24 17.57 -6.03
CA LEU A 86 7.74 18.79 -5.39
C LEU A 86 9.07 18.59 -4.68
N GLU A 87 9.32 17.37 -4.17
CA GLU A 87 10.49 17.06 -3.35
C GLU A 87 11.17 15.78 -3.82
N GLU A 88 12.42 15.61 -3.42
CA GLU A 88 13.18 14.39 -3.69
C GLU A 88 12.56 13.16 -3.01
N ALA A 89 12.56 12.02 -3.71
CA ALA A 89 12.04 10.77 -3.16
C ALA A 89 12.74 10.34 -1.86
N SER A 90 14.03 10.69 -1.68
CA SER A 90 14.82 10.47 -0.48
C SER A 90 14.25 11.18 0.77
N LEU A 91 13.50 12.27 0.58
CA LEU A 91 12.86 13.02 1.65
C LEU A 91 11.42 12.54 1.90
N VAL A 92 10.68 12.24 0.82
CA VAL A 92 9.26 11.85 0.86
C VAL A 92 9.07 10.42 1.36
N THR A 93 9.82 9.47 0.81
CA THR A 93 9.61 8.04 1.09
C THR A 93 9.77 7.67 2.57
N PRO A 94 10.79 8.16 3.31
CA PRO A 94 10.91 7.87 4.74
C PRO A 94 9.69 8.29 5.57
N LEU A 95 9.02 9.37 5.20
CA LEU A 95 7.83 9.86 5.93
C LEU A 95 6.63 8.94 5.75
N LEU A 96 6.45 8.37 4.56
CA LEU A 96 5.37 7.40 4.27
C LEU A 96 5.55 6.07 5.01
N ILE A 97 6.78 5.72 5.40
CA ILE A 97 7.09 4.46 6.09
C ILE A 97 6.51 4.40 7.50
N PHE A 98 6.28 5.55 8.14
CA PHE A 98 5.75 5.61 9.50
C PHE A 98 4.26 5.28 9.62
N SER A 99 3.52 5.14 8.51
CA SER A 99 2.08 4.85 8.54
C SER A 99 1.68 3.66 9.42
N PRO A 100 2.42 2.52 9.55
CA PRO A 100 2.03 1.42 10.44
C PRO A 100 1.99 1.80 11.93
N VAL A 101 2.84 2.73 12.37
CA VAL A 101 2.81 3.23 13.76
C VAL A 101 1.52 4.00 14.01
N PHE A 102 1.14 4.89 13.08
CA PHE A 102 -0.13 5.60 13.18
C PHE A 102 -1.32 4.64 13.08
N THR A 103 -1.27 3.66 12.16
CA THR A 103 -2.33 2.64 12.04
C THR A 103 -2.50 1.86 13.35
N LEU A 104 -1.42 1.47 14.01
CA LEU A 104 -1.45 0.74 15.27
C LEU A 104 -2.18 1.54 16.37
N ILE A 105 -1.83 2.82 16.52
CA ILE A 105 -2.44 3.71 17.51
C ILE A 105 -3.93 3.93 17.20
N ILE A 106 -4.25 4.23 15.94
CA ILE A 106 -5.60 4.54 15.53
C ILE A 106 -6.50 3.28 15.61
N ALA A 107 -5.97 2.10 15.24
CA ALA A 107 -6.70 0.83 15.36
C ALA A 107 -6.98 0.46 16.82
N ALA A 108 -6.05 0.74 17.74
CA ALA A 108 -6.28 0.55 19.17
C ALA A 108 -7.45 1.44 19.66
N LEU A 109 -7.50 2.70 19.22
CA LEU A 109 -8.51 3.66 19.65
C LEU A 109 -9.90 3.42 19.04
N PHE A 110 -9.96 3.08 17.74
CA PHE A 110 -11.23 3.03 16.99
C PHE A 110 -11.76 1.62 16.75
N LEU A 111 -10.89 0.60 16.66
CA LEU A 111 -11.28 -0.79 16.45
C LEU A 111 -11.18 -1.63 17.73
N GLY A 112 -10.65 -1.07 18.83
CA GLY A 112 -10.39 -1.80 20.07
C GLY A 112 -9.29 -2.86 19.93
N GLU A 113 -8.45 -2.74 18.90
CA GLU A 113 -7.35 -3.68 18.64
C GLU A 113 -6.15 -3.39 19.56
N MET A 114 -6.10 -4.04 20.72
CA MET A 114 -5.01 -3.83 21.68
C MET A 114 -3.77 -4.65 21.29
N PRO A 115 -2.67 -3.99 20.85
CA PRO A 115 -1.44 -4.69 20.53
C PRO A 115 -0.71 -5.15 21.80
N SER A 116 -0.01 -6.28 21.72
CA SER A 116 0.90 -6.69 22.80
C SER A 116 2.13 -5.78 22.84
N ALA A 117 2.78 -5.67 24.00
CA ALA A 117 4.03 -4.90 24.13
C ALA A 117 5.12 -5.39 23.15
N ARG A 118 5.21 -6.70 22.93
CA ARG A 118 6.12 -7.31 21.94
C ARG A 118 5.77 -6.87 20.53
N GLY A 119 4.47 -6.87 20.19
CA GLY A 119 4.01 -6.43 18.89
C GLY A 119 4.28 -4.95 18.62
N VAL A 120 4.13 -4.09 19.62
CA VAL A 120 4.49 -2.66 19.52
C VAL A 120 5.99 -2.50 19.23
N LEU A 121 6.85 -3.21 19.98
CA LEU A 121 8.30 -3.23 19.72
C LEU A 121 8.60 -3.75 18.31
N GLY A 122 7.92 -4.83 17.89
CA GLY A 122 8.06 -5.39 16.55
C GLY A 122 7.71 -4.41 15.44
N VAL A 123 6.58 -3.70 15.56
CA VAL A 123 6.20 -2.65 14.60
C VAL A 123 7.25 -1.53 14.57
N GLY A 124 7.73 -1.10 15.73
CA GLY A 124 8.80 -0.11 15.84
C GLY A 124 10.07 -0.54 15.10
N LEU A 125 10.51 -1.78 15.29
CA LEU A 125 11.69 -2.33 14.59
C LEU A 125 11.48 -2.42 13.08
N VAL A 126 10.30 -2.88 12.62
CA VAL A 126 9.99 -2.93 11.18
C VAL A 126 10.08 -1.53 10.57
N VAL A 127 9.51 -0.53 11.23
CA VAL A 127 9.53 0.86 10.74
C VAL A 127 10.94 1.44 10.76
N LEU A 128 11.71 1.21 11.82
CA LEU A 128 13.11 1.64 11.92
C LEU A 128 13.99 1.00 10.84
N GLY A 129 13.84 -0.29 10.61
CA GLY A 129 14.58 -1.02 9.58
C GLY A 129 14.18 -0.55 8.16
N ALA A 130 12.89 -0.32 7.91
CA ALA A 130 12.41 0.23 6.65
C ALA A 130 12.93 1.65 6.42
N TYR A 131 12.97 2.47 7.47
CA TYR A 131 13.57 3.81 7.43
C TYR A 131 15.07 3.73 7.07
N TRP A 132 15.81 2.80 7.71
CA TRP A 132 17.22 2.55 7.39
C TRP A 132 17.43 2.20 5.92
N LEU A 133 16.61 1.27 5.38
CA LEU A 133 16.70 0.81 3.97
C LEU A 133 16.46 1.93 2.96
N ASN A 134 15.56 2.85 3.28
CA ASN A 134 15.17 3.93 2.36
C ASN A 134 16.01 5.21 2.53
N ARG A 135 16.99 5.20 3.42
CA ARG A 135 17.87 6.33 3.65
C ARG A 135 18.93 6.42 2.55
N SER A 136 18.86 7.42 1.71
CA SER A 136 19.82 7.71 0.64
C SER A 136 20.75 8.85 1.04
N GLY A 137 21.74 8.58 1.90
CA GLY A 137 22.80 9.56 2.20
C GLY A 137 22.38 10.84 2.97
N VAL A 138 21.10 10.99 3.26
CA VAL A 138 20.54 12.15 3.99
C VAL A 138 20.66 11.90 5.50
N GLY A 139 20.93 12.93 6.29
CA GLY A 139 21.00 12.83 7.75
C GLY A 139 19.70 12.26 8.37
N TRP A 140 19.82 11.52 9.47
CA TRP A 140 18.70 10.84 10.14
C TRP A 140 17.47 11.72 10.43
N LEU A 141 17.69 12.99 10.74
CA LEU A 141 16.64 13.92 11.12
C LEU A 141 16.25 14.88 10.00
N THR A 142 16.90 14.81 8.83
CA THR A 142 16.65 15.76 7.74
C THR A 142 15.20 15.76 7.26
N PRO A 143 14.52 14.59 7.08
CA PRO A 143 13.11 14.58 6.70
C PRO A 143 12.22 15.29 7.73
N PHE A 144 12.54 15.16 9.02
CA PHE A 144 11.77 15.78 10.10
C PHE A 144 12.10 17.27 10.31
N LYS A 145 13.35 17.66 10.11
CA LYS A 145 13.76 19.08 10.21
C LYS A 145 13.16 19.95 9.10
N SER A 146 12.87 19.36 7.95
CA SER A 146 12.26 20.06 6.81
C SER A 146 10.73 20.13 6.87
N LEU A 147 10.09 19.58 7.93
CA LEU A 147 8.64 19.48 8.11
C LEU A 147 7.91 20.84 8.02
N SER A 148 8.51 21.89 8.56
CA SER A 148 7.86 23.19 8.69
C SER A 148 8.04 24.11 7.48
N LEU A 149 8.88 23.73 6.49
CA LEU A 149 9.32 24.65 5.44
C LEU A 149 8.97 24.21 4.01
N LYS A 150 8.55 22.93 3.82
CA LYS A 150 8.40 22.37 2.49
C LYS A 150 7.01 21.77 2.26
N PRO A 151 6.23 22.28 1.28
CA PRO A 151 4.87 21.82 1.02
C PRO A 151 4.80 20.34 0.60
N GLY A 152 5.83 19.83 -0.09
CA GLY A 152 5.90 18.41 -0.45
C GLY A 152 6.03 17.49 0.75
N VAL A 153 6.73 17.91 1.82
CA VAL A 153 6.84 17.17 3.08
C VAL A 153 5.49 17.10 3.79
N ALA A 154 4.75 18.20 3.85
CA ALA A 154 3.40 18.22 4.42
C ALA A 154 2.44 17.28 3.66
N LEU A 155 2.51 17.26 2.33
CA LEU A 155 1.73 16.35 1.50
C LEU A 155 2.13 14.87 1.71
N ALA A 156 3.42 14.58 1.91
CA ALA A 156 3.88 13.22 2.23
C ALA A 156 3.33 12.74 3.57
N LEU A 157 3.36 13.59 4.60
CA LEU A 157 2.77 13.27 5.91
C LEU A 157 1.26 13.07 5.83
N LEU A 158 0.56 13.94 5.10
CA LEU A 158 -0.87 13.78 4.84
C LEU A 158 -1.16 12.42 4.19
N ALA A 159 -0.43 12.07 3.14
CA ALA A 159 -0.59 10.77 2.47
C ALA A 159 -0.31 9.60 3.42
N GLY A 160 0.75 9.68 4.23
CA GLY A 160 1.08 8.68 5.24
C GLY A 160 0.00 8.50 6.30
N LEU A 161 -0.59 9.60 6.77
CA LEU A 161 -1.70 9.60 7.73
C LEU A 161 -2.98 9.02 7.09
N LEU A 162 -3.33 9.43 5.87
CA LEU A 162 -4.48 8.89 5.15
C LEU A 162 -4.33 7.37 4.94
N TRP A 163 -3.15 6.90 4.54
CA TRP A 163 -2.87 5.46 4.42
C TRP A 163 -2.77 4.74 5.77
N ALA A 164 -2.61 5.44 6.87
CA ALA A 164 -2.73 4.84 8.20
C ALA A 164 -4.20 4.63 8.62
N ILE A 165 -5.09 5.51 8.17
CA ILE A 165 -6.53 5.46 8.49
C ILE A 165 -7.29 4.51 7.55
N THR A 166 -6.94 4.47 6.28
CA THR A 166 -7.64 3.68 5.25
C THR A 166 -7.88 2.21 5.64
N PRO A 167 -6.88 1.45 6.16
CA PRO A 167 -7.08 0.05 6.54
C PRO A 167 -8.12 -0.17 7.63
N LEU A 168 -8.40 0.83 8.45
CA LEU A 168 -9.45 0.75 9.46
C LEU A 168 -10.84 0.66 8.80
N PHE A 169 -11.09 1.53 7.81
CA PHE A 169 -12.33 1.49 7.03
C PHE A 169 -12.41 0.21 6.20
N GLU A 170 -11.30 -0.26 5.62
CA GLU A 170 -11.25 -1.53 4.89
C GLU A 170 -11.63 -2.70 5.80
N LYS A 171 -11.10 -2.78 7.02
CA LYS A 171 -11.47 -3.81 7.99
C LYS A 171 -12.90 -3.65 8.49
N THR A 172 -13.36 -2.43 8.72
CA THR A 172 -14.75 -2.18 9.09
C THR A 172 -15.69 -2.67 7.98
N ALA A 173 -15.39 -2.35 6.72
CA ALA A 173 -16.18 -2.86 5.59
C ALA A 173 -16.22 -4.39 5.55
N ILE A 174 -15.10 -5.09 5.85
CA ILE A 174 -15.07 -6.56 5.91
C ILE A 174 -16.01 -7.09 7.00
N ARG A 175 -15.98 -6.51 8.19
CA ARG A 175 -16.84 -6.90 9.32
C ARG A 175 -18.33 -6.67 9.05
N HIS A 176 -18.65 -5.76 8.13
CA HIS A 176 -20.01 -5.42 7.71
C HIS A 176 -20.44 -6.12 6.40
N THR A 177 -19.83 -7.27 6.11
CA THR A 177 -20.29 -8.22 5.10
C THR A 177 -20.71 -9.53 5.78
N ALA A 178 -21.84 -10.11 5.39
CA ALA A 178 -22.33 -11.38 5.92
C ALA A 178 -22.60 -12.39 4.78
N PRO A 179 -21.81 -13.46 4.63
CA PRO A 179 -20.60 -13.82 5.39
C PRO A 179 -19.43 -12.87 5.14
N GLU A 180 -18.47 -12.80 6.07
CA GLU A 180 -17.28 -11.98 5.92
C GLU A 180 -16.55 -12.28 4.60
N SER A 181 -16.43 -11.26 3.74
CA SER A 181 -15.86 -11.39 2.40
C SER A 181 -14.80 -10.34 2.10
N PRO A 182 -13.55 -10.53 2.55
CA PRO A 182 -12.48 -9.56 2.32
C PRO A 182 -12.21 -9.30 0.83
N ARG A 183 -12.40 -10.31 -0.03
CA ARG A 183 -12.19 -10.18 -1.47
C ARG A 183 -13.26 -9.30 -2.13
N PHE A 184 -14.50 -9.43 -1.68
CA PHE A 184 -15.60 -8.58 -2.14
C PHE A 184 -15.36 -7.12 -1.74
N VAL A 185 -14.88 -6.86 -0.52
CA VAL A 185 -14.52 -5.52 -0.07
C VAL A 185 -13.37 -4.97 -0.90
N ALA A 186 -12.32 -5.76 -1.18
CA ALA A 186 -11.22 -5.35 -2.04
C ALA A 186 -11.72 -4.94 -3.44
N LEU A 187 -12.65 -5.72 -4.03
CA LEU A 187 -13.29 -5.38 -5.30
C LEU A 187 -14.07 -4.07 -5.19
N ALA A 188 -14.92 -3.91 -4.17
CA ALA A 188 -15.77 -2.73 -3.99
C ALA A 188 -14.94 -1.44 -3.82
N VAL A 189 -13.89 -1.46 -2.99
CA VAL A 189 -12.99 -0.31 -2.80
C VAL A 189 -12.23 0.02 -4.08
N THR A 190 -11.75 -1.00 -4.80
CA THR A 190 -11.03 -0.81 -6.08
C THR A 190 -11.96 -0.28 -7.17
N MET A 191 -13.20 -0.76 -7.23
CA MET A 191 -14.23 -0.23 -8.14
C MET A 191 -14.52 1.24 -7.83
N PHE A 192 -14.72 1.60 -6.56
CA PHE A 192 -14.97 2.98 -6.17
C PHE A 192 -13.79 3.88 -6.57
N LEU A 193 -12.56 3.46 -6.31
CA LEU A 193 -11.35 4.16 -6.72
C LEU A 193 -11.31 4.37 -8.24
N GLY A 194 -11.58 3.32 -9.03
CA GLY A 194 -11.67 3.39 -10.48
C GLY A 194 -12.74 4.36 -10.96
N LEU A 195 -13.94 4.32 -10.37
CA LEU A 195 -15.05 5.23 -10.71
C LEU A 195 -14.67 6.70 -10.47
N VAL A 196 -14.07 7.02 -9.33
CA VAL A 196 -13.69 8.40 -9.00
C VAL A 196 -12.54 8.90 -9.88
N LEU A 197 -11.57 8.04 -10.21
CA LEU A 197 -10.44 8.43 -11.05
C LEU A 197 -10.78 8.52 -12.54
N THR A 198 -11.82 7.82 -13.02
CA THR A 198 -12.18 7.79 -14.45
C THR A 198 -12.50 9.16 -15.03
N PRO A 199 -13.35 10.02 -14.42
CA PRO A 199 -13.61 11.36 -14.95
C PRO A 199 -12.33 12.20 -15.03
N ILE A 200 -11.44 12.07 -14.05
CA ILE A 200 -10.16 12.80 -13.98
C ILE A 200 -9.22 12.33 -15.10
N ALA A 201 -9.15 11.02 -15.34
CA ALA A 201 -8.30 10.46 -16.39
C ALA A 201 -8.86 10.79 -17.80
N VAL A 202 -10.16 10.72 -17.98
CA VAL A 202 -10.83 11.03 -19.27
C VAL A 202 -10.70 12.51 -19.61
N SER A 203 -10.74 13.42 -18.62
CA SER A 203 -10.51 14.86 -18.86
C SER A 203 -9.11 15.17 -19.41
N ARG A 204 -8.15 14.25 -19.24
CA ARG A 204 -6.78 14.32 -19.82
C ARG A 204 -6.75 13.87 -21.29
N GLY A 205 -7.88 13.46 -21.86
CA GLY A 205 -8.09 13.21 -23.28
C GLY A 205 -7.46 11.92 -23.83
N ARG A 206 -7.29 11.91 -25.16
CA ARG A 206 -6.75 10.74 -25.90
C ARG A 206 -5.36 10.27 -25.42
N GLN A 207 -4.58 11.12 -24.77
CA GLN A 207 -3.28 10.75 -24.20
C GLN A 207 -3.42 9.62 -23.15
N ALA A 208 -4.44 9.66 -22.30
CA ALA A 208 -4.66 8.63 -21.27
C ALA A 208 -4.91 7.24 -21.88
N ILE A 209 -5.66 7.18 -22.99
CA ILE A 209 -5.99 5.91 -23.67
C ILE A 209 -4.81 5.44 -24.54
N GLY A 210 -4.12 6.37 -25.22
CA GLY A 210 -2.95 6.04 -26.04
C GLY A 210 -1.80 5.42 -25.25
N ILE A 211 -1.60 5.86 -24.01
CA ILE A 211 -0.56 5.35 -23.12
C ILE A 211 -0.80 3.87 -22.73
N LEU A 212 -2.05 3.41 -22.64
CA LEU A 212 -2.36 2.00 -22.38
C LEU A 212 -1.87 1.06 -23.50
N SER A 213 -1.70 1.56 -24.72
CA SER A 213 -1.15 0.79 -25.83
C SER A 213 0.38 0.69 -25.80
N LEU A 214 1.06 1.65 -25.14
CA LEU A 214 2.49 1.62 -24.87
C LEU A 214 2.76 0.72 -23.65
N HIS A 215 3.87 0.01 -23.63
CA HIS A 215 4.27 -0.82 -22.49
C HIS A 215 3.24 -1.89 -22.05
N ARG A 216 2.51 -2.51 -22.99
CA ARG A 216 1.44 -3.50 -22.72
C ARG A 216 1.82 -4.56 -21.68
N ARG A 217 3.06 -5.06 -21.74
CA ARG A 217 3.56 -6.07 -20.80
C ARG A 217 3.65 -5.51 -19.37
N ASP A 218 4.17 -4.31 -19.20
CA ASP A 218 4.33 -3.68 -17.89
C ASP A 218 2.96 -3.34 -17.29
N TRP A 219 2.00 -2.89 -18.11
CA TRP A 219 0.59 -2.68 -17.71
C TRP A 219 -0.07 -3.98 -17.27
N PHE A 220 0.08 -5.06 -18.05
CA PHE A 220 -0.48 -6.36 -17.70
C PHE A 220 0.09 -6.89 -16.39
N LEU A 221 1.41 -6.85 -16.22
CA LEU A 221 2.06 -7.30 -14.97
C LEU A 221 1.65 -6.45 -13.77
N ALA A 222 1.60 -5.12 -13.93
CA ALA A 222 1.14 -4.22 -12.87
C ALA A 222 -0.32 -4.49 -12.49
N ALA A 223 -1.19 -4.74 -13.46
CA ALA A 223 -2.58 -5.11 -13.25
C ALA A 223 -2.74 -6.46 -12.54
N CYS A 224 -1.93 -7.46 -12.92
CA CYS A 224 -1.94 -8.76 -12.24
C CYS A 224 -1.53 -8.63 -10.76
N ILE A 225 -0.52 -7.82 -10.46
CA ILE A 225 -0.10 -7.57 -9.08
C ILE A 225 -1.19 -6.78 -8.33
N ALA A 226 -1.72 -5.71 -8.93
CA ALA A 226 -2.75 -4.88 -8.33
C ALA A 226 -4.09 -5.62 -8.13
N GLY A 227 -4.40 -6.61 -8.97
CA GLY A 227 -5.57 -7.48 -8.80
C GLY A 227 -5.37 -8.62 -7.79
N SER A 228 -4.13 -9.07 -7.58
CA SER A 228 -3.83 -10.18 -6.67
C SER A 228 -3.46 -9.72 -5.26
N ALA A 229 -2.61 -8.70 -5.13
CA ALA A 229 -2.12 -8.24 -3.83
C ALA A 229 -3.23 -7.83 -2.85
N PRO A 230 -4.31 -7.12 -3.25
CA PRO A 230 -5.42 -6.81 -2.37
C PRO A 230 -6.14 -8.05 -1.84
N VAL A 231 -6.26 -9.13 -2.62
CA VAL A 231 -6.87 -10.39 -2.16
C VAL A 231 -6.14 -10.92 -0.93
N PHE A 232 -4.80 -10.91 -0.97
CA PHE A 232 -3.98 -11.30 0.18
C PHE A 232 -4.06 -10.26 1.30
N GLY A 233 -3.97 -8.98 0.98
CA GLY A 233 -3.97 -7.89 1.96
C GLY A 233 -5.26 -7.82 2.77
N TYR A 234 -6.41 -7.82 2.12
CA TYR A 234 -7.70 -7.76 2.80
C TYR A 234 -8.01 -9.04 3.57
N THR A 235 -7.57 -10.22 3.07
CA THR A 235 -7.65 -11.47 3.84
C THR A 235 -6.77 -11.41 5.09
N ALA A 236 -5.59 -10.80 5.02
CA ALA A 236 -4.77 -10.59 6.20
C ALA A 236 -5.44 -9.64 7.22
N PHE A 237 -6.11 -8.58 6.76
CA PHE A 237 -6.86 -7.66 7.63
C PHE A 237 -8.05 -8.33 8.32
N SER A 238 -8.76 -9.25 7.66
CA SER A 238 -9.87 -9.98 8.30
C SER A 238 -9.40 -10.88 9.45
N LEU A 239 -8.17 -11.42 9.35
CA LEU A 239 -7.63 -12.42 10.27
C LEU A 239 -6.67 -11.88 11.32
N GLY A 240 -6.09 -10.68 11.12
CA GLY A 240 -5.04 -10.12 11.97
C GLY A 240 -5.33 -8.70 12.44
N LEU A 241 -4.52 -8.20 13.39
CA LEU A 241 -4.56 -6.80 13.80
C LEU A 241 -4.07 -5.91 12.66
N VAL A 242 -4.82 -4.85 12.35
CA VAL A 242 -4.53 -3.98 11.19
C VAL A 242 -3.13 -3.38 11.26
N GLY A 243 -2.71 -2.92 12.47
CA GLY A 243 -1.38 -2.36 12.68
C GLY A 243 -0.24 -3.36 12.41
N TYR A 244 -0.43 -4.63 12.78
CA TYR A 244 0.55 -5.68 12.53
C TYR A 244 0.63 -6.06 11.05
N VAL A 245 -0.52 -6.20 10.39
CA VAL A 245 -0.60 -6.50 8.96
C VAL A 245 0.08 -5.40 8.14
N THR A 246 -0.23 -4.13 8.44
CA THR A 246 0.39 -2.99 7.73
C THR A 246 1.90 -2.90 7.97
N ALA A 247 2.38 -3.28 9.15
CA ALA A 247 3.82 -3.37 9.43
C ALA A 247 4.48 -4.49 8.58
N LEU A 248 3.86 -5.68 8.50
CA LEU A 248 4.39 -6.77 7.70
C LEU A 248 4.41 -6.45 6.19
N PHE A 249 3.50 -5.63 5.68
CA PHE A 249 3.55 -5.15 4.29
C PHE A 249 4.85 -4.38 4.00
N ARG A 250 5.48 -3.74 5.00
CA ARG A 250 6.77 -3.05 4.82
C ARG A 250 7.93 -4.00 4.55
N LEU A 251 7.79 -5.30 4.81
CA LEU A 251 8.77 -6.32 4.42
C LEU A 251 8.93 -6.42 2.89
N SER A 252 8.00 -5.85 2.12
CA SER A 252 8.18 -5.68 0.67
C SER A 252 9.51 -4.98 0.33
N ALA A 253 9.99 -4.07 1.18
CA ALA A 253 11.29 -3.41 0.99
C ALA A 253 12.45 -4.40 1.12
N VAL A 254 12.39 -5.34 2.07
CA VAL A 254 13.39 -6.43 2.20
C VAL A 254 13.35 -7.34 1.00
N MET A 255 12.15 -7.72 0.55
CA MET A 255 11.98 -8.56 -0.63
C MET A 255 12.47 -7.86 -1.90
N THR A 256 12.30 -6.54 -2.03
CA THR A 256 12.88 -5.75 -3.13
C THR A 256 14.40 -5.87 -3.17
N VAL A 257 15.06 -5.80 -2.00
CA VAL A 257 16.52 -5.96 -1.89
C VAL A 257 16.95 -7.37 -2.29
N LEU A 258 16.23 -8.39 -1.82
CA LEU A 258 16.50 -9.80 -2.18
C LEU A 258 16.31 -10.04 -3.67
N TRP A 259 15.21 -9.60 -4.25
CA TRP A 259 14.96 -9.74 -5.70
C TRP A 259 15.97 -8.99 -6.54
N ALA A 260 16.34 -7.75 -6.16
CA ALA A 260 17.37 -6.99 -6.87
C ALA A 260 18.72 -7.70 -6.84
N SER A 261 19.10 -8.30 -5.72
CA SER A 261 20.36 -9.05 -5.61
C SER A 261 20.36 -10.34 -6.44
N LEU A 262 19.23 -11.08 -6.43
CA LEU A 262 19.12 -12.36 -7.11
C LEU A 262 19.00 -12.21 -8.64
N PHE A 263 18.20 -11.26 -9.12
CA PHE A 263 17.87 -11.14 -10.53
C PHE A 263 18.69 -10.09 -11.28
N LEU A 264 19.08 -8.99 -10.62
CA LEU A 264 19.82 -7.91 -11.27
C LEU A 264 21.31 -7.94 -10.97
N LYS A 265 21.74 -8.79 -10.02
CA LYS A 265 23.13 -8.84 -9.52
C LYS A 265 23.66 -7.44 -9.13
N GLU A 266 22.75 -6.52 -8.88
CA GLU A 266 23.01 -5.14 -8.49
C GLU A 266 22.81 -5.00 -6.97
N GLY A 267 23.71 -4.27 -6.34
CA GLY A 267 23.43 -3.74 -5.03
C GLY A 267 24.56 -3.89 -4.03
N ASN A 268 24.83 -2.81 -3.34
CA ASN A 268 25.64 -2.76 -2.14
C ASN A 268 24.83 -3.44 -1.01
N LEU A 269 24.76 -4.78 -1.02
CA LEU A 269 24.04 -5.59 -0.03
C LEU A 269 24.48 -5.26 1.40
N THR A 270 25.77 -4.99 1.58
CA THR A 270 26.36 -4.65 2.90
C THR A 270 25.68 -3.45 3.55
N ASN A 271 25.32 -2.42 2.79
CA ASN A 271 24.64 -1.23 3.32
C ASN A 271 23.15 -1.45 3.61
N ARG A 272 22.54 -2.46 3.00
CA ARG A 272 21.10 -2.77 3.11
C ARG A 272 20.82 -3.90 4.11
N LEU A 273 21.79 -4.76 4.39
CA LEU A 273 21.68 -5.87 5.35
C LEU A 273 21.21 -5.44 6.75
N PRO A 274 21.76 -4.39 7.39
CA PRO A 274 21.34 -4.03 8.73
C PRO A 274 19.86 -3.67 8.81
N GLY A 275 19.35 -2.86 7.86
CA GLY A 275 17.93 -2.51 7.81
C GLY A 275 17.04 -3.74 7.61
N SER A 276 17.45 -4.66 6.71
CA SER A 276 16.71 -5.90 6.46
C SER A 276 16.67 -6.81 7.69
N LEU A 277 17.76 -6.93 8.42
CA LEU A 277 17.84 -7.71 9.66
C LEU A 277 16.94 -7.13 10.76
N ILE A 278 16.98 -5.81 10.95
CA ILE A 278 16.12 -5.11 11.91
C ILE A 278 14.64 -5.34 11.57
N MET A 279 14.26 -5.22 10.29
CA MET A 279 12.87 -5.48 9.83
C MET A 279 12.46 -6.92 10.08
N THR A 280 13.33 -7.88 9.81
CA THR A 280 13.05 -9.31 10.01
C THR A 280 12.90 -9.62 11.50
N ALA A 281 13.75 -9.08 12.35
CA ALA A 281 13.62 -9.22 13.80
C ALA A 281 12.30 -8.63 14.32
N GLY A 282 11.91 -7.45 13.81
CA GLY A 282 10.63 -6.84 14.12
C GLY A 282 9.43 -7.69 13.67
N ALA A 283 9.49 -8.26 12.47
CA ALA A 283 8.45 -9.16 11.98
C ALA A 283 8.30 -10.43 12.84
N ILE A 284 9.41 -11.01 13.29
CA ILE A 284 9.40 -12.15 14.21
C ILE A 284 8.68 -11.78 15.51
N LEU A 285 9.00 -10.62 16.09
CA LEU A 285 8.35 -10.16 17.34
C LEU A 285 6.83 -9.92 17.19
N ILE A 286 6.37 -9.53 16.00
CA ILE A 286 4.94 -9.36 15.72
C ILE A 286 4.21 -10.71 15.66
N VAL A 287 4.91 -11.78 15.26
CA VAL A 287 4.32 -13.09 15.02
C VAL A 287 4.28 -13.97 16.27
N ILE A 288 5.26 -13.79 17.16
CA ILE A 288 5.38 -14.54 18.43
C ILE A 288 4.59 -13.84 19.55
#